data_a9c89ac88c866b945211b6dc30ed0d2e
#
_entry.id   a9c89ac88c866b945211b6dc30ed0d2e
#
_cell.length_a   1.000
_cell.length_b   1.000
_cell.length_c   1.000
_cell.angle_alpha   90.00
_cell.angle_beta   90.00
_cell.angle_gamma   90.00
#
_symmetry.space_group_name_H-M   'P 1'
#
loop_
_entity.id
_entity.type
_entity.pdbx_description
1 polymer ?
#
loop_
_entity_poly.entity_id
_entity_poly.type
_entity_poly.pdbx_seq_one_letter_code
_entity_poly.pdbx_strand_id
1 'polypeptide(L)'
;MALHQFDYIFAITMIFGFLDAFNIGANDVANSFASSISSRSLKYWQAMVLAGICEFLGTVLAGARVSGTIKNNILDAKFYTDDPAVLMLTMSCALVGSATWLTIATSIGMPVSTTHSIVGGTIGAGIAASGASGVVWGWAGVAQIIASWFIAPVLAGAIAAVIFLISKYCVLEIKSIQRSIKNALLLVGLLVFATFSILTMLIVWKGSPNLELDKLSETETALGIVLTGAVACVIYFVFFYPFYRRKILNEDWTLTLLDIFRGPTYYFKPTDNIPAMPEGHQLTIDYYEGRRFVEEVGAEDEENIKAGDISTISTQGKDRKEETIQKIDIVKTESVPEEEMSTRQY
;
A
#
# COMPACT_ATOMS: atom_id res chain seq x y z
N MET A 1 38.33 6.60 22.28
CA MET A 1 38.69 5.24 22.70
C MET A 1 37.66 4.29 22.10
N ALA A 2 38.08 3.27 21.39
CA ALA A 2 37.17 2.23 20.97
C ALA A 2 36.79 1.37 22.19
N LEU A 3 35.48 1.26 22.48
CA LEU A 3 34.98 0.52 23.63
C LEU A 3 34.88 -0.99 23.31
N HIS A 4 36.00 -1.61 22.89
CA HIS A 4 36.04 -3.03 22.50
C HIS A 4 35.53 -3.99 23.56
N GLN A 5 35.52 -3.60 24.81
CA GLN A 5 35.01 -4.42 25.92
C GLN A 5 33.48 -4.67 25.81
N PHE A 6 32.75 -3.90 24.99
CA PHE A 6 31.30 -4.03 24.80
C PHE A 6 30.89 -4.50 23.39
N ASP A 7 31.86 -4.99 22.59
CA ASP A 7 31.59 -5.46 21.21
C ASP A 7 30.55 -6.59 21.18
N TYR A 8 30.46 -7.39 22.26
CA TYR A 8 29.43 -8.43 22.36
C TYR A 8 27.99 -7.86 22.42
N ILE A 9 27.77 -6.68 23.05
CA ILE A 9 26.46 -6.00 23.05
C ILE A 9 26.11 -5.57 21.63
N PHE A 10 27.10 -4.99 20.95
CA PHE A 10 26.92 -4.60 19.55
C PHE A 10 26.59 -5.80 18.65
N ALA A 11 27.30 -6.92 18.81
CA ALA A 11 27.06 -8.14 18.04
C ALA A 11 25.64 -8.69 18.26
N ILE A 12 25.18 -8.76 19.51
CA ILE A 12 23.82 -9.17 19.86
C ILE A 12 22.81 -8.20 19.25
N THR A 13 23.06 -6.90 19.36
CA THR A 13 22.20 -5.86 18.77
C THR A 13 22.05 -6.04 17.27
N MET A 14 23.11 -6.36 16.54
CA MET A 14 23.05 -6.61 15.11
C MET A 14 22.19 -7.82 14.74
N ILE A 15 22.25 -8.91 15.54
CA ILE A 15 21.39 -10.08 15.34
C ILE A 15 19.91 -9.71 15.52
N PHE A 16 19.59 -9.02 16.62
CA PHE A 16 18.20 -8.57 16.84
C PHE A 16 17.76 -7.49 15.85
N GLY A 17 18.68 -6.64 15.37
CA GLY A 17 18.41 -5.69 14.30
C GLY A 17 18.04 -6.37 13.00
N PHE A 18 18.72 -7.46 12.65
CA PHE A 18 18.34 -8.28 11.50
C PHE A 18 16.96 -8.93 11.70
N LEU A 19 16.70 -9.50 12.88
CA LEU A 19 15.41 -10.09 13.21
C LEU A 19 14.27 -9.05 13.18
N ASP A 20 14.51 -7.84 13.70
CA ASP A 20 13.55 -6.73 13.66
C ASP A 20 13.25 -6.34 12.20
N ALA A 21 14.27 -6.15 11.38
CA ALA A 21 14.12 -5.85 9.97
C ALA A 21 13.37 -6.94 9.20
N PHE A 22 13.63 -8.21 9.48
CA PHE A 22 12.90 -9.34 8.90
C PHE A 22 11.41 -9.30 9.28
N ASN A 23 11.11 -9.07 10.55
CA ASN A 23 9.74 -8.98 11.04
C ASN A 23 9.01 -7.74 10.49
N ILE A 24 9.69 -6.60 10.32
CA ILE A 24 9.16 -5.42 9.63
C ILE A 24 8.73 -5.80 8.21
N GLY A 25 9.61 -6.44 7.45
CA GLY A 25 9.28 -6.90 6.10
C GLY A 25 8.08 -7.85 6.07
N ALA A 26 8.01 -8.80 7.00
CA ALA A 26 6.91 -9.76 7.08
C ALA A 26 5.57 -9.13 7.48
N ASN A 27 5.57 -8.11 8.36
CA ASN A 27 4.35 -7.47 8.88
C ASN A 27 3.90 -6.30 8.00
N ASP A 28 4.79 -5.34 7.71
CA ASP A 28 4.42 -4.08 7.05
C ASP A 28 4.19 -4.24 5.54
N VAL A 29 4.84 -5.20 4.88
CA VAL A 29 4.57 -5.49 3.46
C VAL A 29 3.13 -5.98 3.28
N ALA A 30 2.60 -6.78 4.21
CA ALA A 30 1.20 -7.19 4.21
C ALA A 30 0.27 -5.96 4.29
N ASN A 31 0.53 -5.02 5.20
CA ASN A 31 -0.25 -3.79 5.35
C ASN A 31 -0.18 -2.89 4.11
N SER A 32 0.97 -2.80 3.44
CA SER A 32 1.18 -1.93 2.28
C SER A 32 0.56 -2.51 0.99
N PHE A 33 0.60 -3.83 0.79
CA PHE A 33 0.23 -4.48 -0.46
C PHE A 33 -1.07 -5.30 -0.40
N ALA A 34 -1.68 -5.49 0.79
CA ALA A 34 -2.88 -6.30 0.95
C ALA A 34 -4.02 -5.87 0.02
N SER A 35 -4.30 -4.56 -0.09
CA SER A 35 -5.34 -4.05 -0.99
C SER A 35 -5.03 -4.30 -2.46
N SER A 36 -3.76 -4.18 -2.88
CA SER A 36 -3.34 -4.43 -4.27
C SER A 36 -3.39 -5.91 -4.63
N ILE A 37 -3.08 -6.80 -3.69
CA ILE A 37 -3.13 -8.25 -3.87
C ILE A 37 -4.58 -8.73 -3.83
N SER A 38 -5.38 -8.27 -2.86
CA SER A 38 -6.78 -8.69 -2.71
C SER A 38 -7.67 -8.18 -3.85
N SER A 39 -7.39 -7.00 -4.39
CA SER A 39 -8.04 -6.48 -5.62
C SER A 39 -7.51 -7.15 -6.89
N ARG A 40 -6.54 -8.06 -6.78
CA ARG A 40 -5.89 -8.76 -7.90
C ARG A 40 -5.20 -7.84 -8.93
N SER A 41 -4.93 -6.59 -8.55
CA SER A 41 -4.13 -5.67 -9.38
C SER A 41 -2.67 -6.10 -9.48
N LEU A 42 -2.14 -6.78 -8.46
CA LEU A 42 -0.81 -7.36 -8.44
C LEU A 42 -0.87 -8.83 -8.04
N LYS A 43 -0.03 -9.64 -8.69
CA LYS A 43 0.24 -11.01 -8.21
C LYS A 43 1.17 -10.94 -6.99
N TYR A 44 1.06 -11.90 -6.08
CA TYR A 44 1.85 -11.94 -4.84
C TYR A 44 3.35 -11.75 -5.09
N TRP A 45 3.96 -12.51 -6.00
CA TRP A 45 5.39 -12.40 -6.29
C TRP A 45 5.80 -11.02 -6.83
N GLN A 46 4.92 -10.36 -7.63
CA GLN A 46 5.17 -9.00 -8.13
C GLN A 46 5.17 -8.00 -6.99
N ALA A 47 4.23 -8.13 -6.05
CA ALA A 47 4.17 -7.31 -4.85
C ALA A 47 5.44 -7.48 -4.00
N MET A 48 5.94 -8.71 -3.82
CA MET A 48 7.16 -8.97 -3.05
C MET A 48 8.41 -8.34 -3.69
N VAL A 49 8.56 -8.44 -5.01
CA VAL A 49 9.68 -7.81 -5.71
C VAL A 49 9.61 -6.28 -5.60
N LEU A 50 8.43 -5.70 -5.82
CA LEU A 50 8.22 -4.26 -5.66
C LEU A 50 8.48 -3.80 -4.24
N ALA A 51 7.99 -4.55 -3.24
CA ALA A 51 8.22 -4.25 -1.84
C ALA A 51 9.73 -4.20 -1.52
N GLY A 52 10.49 -5.21 -1.93
CA GLY A 52 11.94 -5.24 -1.70
C GLY A 52 12.67 -4.04 -2.31
N ILE A 53 12.33 -3.67 -3.53
CA ILE A 53 12.93 -2.51 -4.21
C ILE A 53 12.53 -1.21 -3.51
N CYS A 54 11.24 -1.02 -3.24
CA CYS A 54 10.72 0.22 -2.65
C CYS A 54 11.21 0.41 -1.21
N GLU A 55 11.28 -0.66 -0.42
CA GLU A 55 11.78 -0.63 0.96
C GLU A 55 13.26 -0.27 0.99
N PHE A 56 14.07 -0.89 0.13
CA PHE A 56 15.48 -0.55 0.01
C PHE A 56 15.69 0.92 -0.35
N LEU A 57 14.98 1.41 -1.38
CA LEU A 57 15.07 2.81 -1.79
C LEU A 57 14.59 3.76 -0.71
N GLY A 58 13.48 3.45 -0.04
CA GLY A 58 12.94 4.25 1.07
C GLY A 58 13.92 4.35 2.23
N THR A 59 14.54 3.25 2.61
CA THR A 59 15.55 3.21 3.68
C THR A 59 16.78 4.06 3.33
N VAL A 60 17.28 3.95 2.11
CA VAL A 60 18.45 4.74 1.66
C VAL A 60 18.13 6.23 1.56
N LEU A 61 16.96 6.57 0.99
CA LEU A 61 16.60 7.97 0.71
C LEU A 61 16.08 8.74 1.92
N ALA A 62 15.35 8.08 2.82
CA ALA A 62 14.65 8.74 3.93
C ALA A 62 14.97 8.18 5.33
N GLY A 63 15.58 6.99 5.44
CA GLY A 63 15.74 6.27 6.72
C GLY A 63 16.61 7.01 7.74
N ALA A 64 17.61 7.79 7.31
CA ALA A 64 18.53 8.48 8.20
C ALA A 64 17.81 9.50 9.11
N ARG A 65 16.81 10.22 8.63
CA ARG A 65 16.05 11.18 9.46
C ARG A 65 15.10 10.49 10.43
N VAL A 66 14.50 9.37 10.03
CA VAL A 66 13.66 8.57 10.93
C VAL A 66 14.49 8.03 12.10
N SER A 67 15.64 7.45 11.80
CA SER A 67 16.60 6.99 12.83
C SER A 67 17.06 8.13 13.74
N GLY A 68 17.31 9.32 13.17
CA GLY A 68 17.68 10.51 13.90
C GLY A 68 16.61 10.95 14.90
N THR A 69 15.34 10.88 14.55
CA THR A 69 14.22 11.22 15.44
C THR A 69 14.15 10.26 16.63
N ILE A 70 14.26 8.96 16.39
CA ILE A 70 14.27 7.95 17.46
C ILE A 70 15.47 8.13 18.39
N LYS A 71 16.65 8.35 17.82
CA LYS A 71 17.88 8.50 18.57
C LYS A 71 17.91 9.76 19.44
N ASN A 72 17.40 10.89 18.94
CA ASN A 72 17.69 12.20 19.54
C ASN A 72 16.51 12.80 20.32
N ASN A 73 15.25 12.36 20.03
CA ASN A 73 14.06 13.04 20.55
C ASN A 73 13.33 12.25 21.64
N ILE A 74 13.75 11.02 21.96
CA ILE A 74 13.08 10.19 22.97
C ILE A 74 13.84 10.21 24.28
N LEU A 75 15.15 10.03 24.26
CA LEU A 75 16.01 10.04 25.43
C LEU A 75 16.83 11.32 25.50
N ASP A 76 16.99 11.87 26.71
CA ASP A 76 17.90 13.00 26.92
C ASP A 76 19.34 12.49 27.03
N ALA A 77 20.14 12.80 26.02
CA ALA A 77 21.53 12.39 25.91
C ALA A 77 22.40 12.80 27.12
N LYS A 78 21.99 13.83 27.88
CA LYS A 78 22.71 14.32 29.06
C LYS A 78 22.82 13.26 30.14
N PHE A 79 21.86 12.37 30.28
CA PHE A 79 21.88 11.29 31.25
C PHE A 79 22.88 10.19 30.91
N TYR A 80 23.46 10.20 29.71
CA TYR A 80 24.36 9.15 29.20
C TYR A 80 25.75 9.68 28.82
N THR A 81 26.03 10.96 29.10
CA THR A 81 27.34 11.56 28.77
C THR A 81 28.51 10.93 29.53
N ASP A 82 28.26 10.53 30.76
CA ASP A 82 29.32 9.96 31.63
C ASP A 82 29.58 8.47 31.29
N ASP A 83 28.57 7.77 30.78
CA ASP A 83 28.69 6.37 30.37
C ASP A 83 27.92 6.07 29.07
N PRO A 84 28.55 6.29 27.89
CA PRO A 84 27.94 5.97 26.60
C PRO A 84 27.58 4.49 26.39
N ALA A 85 28.21 3.58 27.13
CA ALA A 85 27.90 2.15 27.05
C ALA A 85 26.52 1.84 27.62
N VAL A 86 26.05 2.59 28.60
CA VAL A 86 24.67 2.47 29.12
C VAL A 86 23.65 2.88 28.04
N LEU A 87 23.91 3.92 27.25
CA LEU A 87 23.06 4.28 26.15
C LEU A 87 22.99 3.18 25.08
N MET A 88 24.14 2.59 24.72
CA MET A 88 24.22 1.47 23.79
C MET A 88 23.40 0.28 24.30
N LEU A 89 23.54 -0.08 25.58
CA LEU A 89 22.77 -1.16 26.21
C LEU A 89 21.25 -0.84 26.20
N THR A 90 20.87 0.39 26.54
CA THR A 90 19.49 0.85 26.56
C THR A 90 18.85 0.72 25.17
N MET A 91 19.53 1.17 24.11
CA MET A 91 19.05 1.04 22.73
C MET A 91 19.00 -0.42 22.27
N SER A 92 19.97 -1.24 22.71
CA SER A 92 19.96 -2.69 22.44
C SER A 92 18.76 -3.37 23.08
N CYS A 93 18.46 -3.07 24.35
CA CYS A 93 17.28 -3.61 25.02
C CYS A 93 15.97 -3.16 24.34
N ALA A 94 15.89 -1.90 23.91
CA ALA A 94 14.75 -1.40 23.16
C ALA A 94 14.54 -2.18 21.86
N LEU A 95 15.60 -2.44 21.11
CA LEU A 95 15.56 -3.20 19.87
C LEU A 95 15.19 -4.67 20.10
N VAL A 96 15.74 -5.32 21.12
CA VAL A 96 15.37 -6.69 21.52
C VAL A 96 13.88 -6.76 21.86
N GLY A 97 13.36 -5.79 22.61
CA GLY A 97 11.94 -5.70 22.96
C GLY A 97 11.07 -5.51 21.72
N SER A 98 11.44 -4.62 20.80
CA SER A 98 10.76 -4.40 19.53
C SER A 98 10.74 -5.66 18.68
N ALA A 99 11.89 -6.27 18.42
CA ALA A 99 12.02 -7.48 17.62
C ALA A 99 11.19 -8.64 18.19
N THR A 100 11.20 -8.81 19.50
CA THR A 100 10.42 -9.84 20.18
C THR A 100 8.93 -9.61 20.02
N TRP A 101 8.46 -8.37 20.22
CA TRP A 101 7.06 -8.02 20.04
C TRP A 101 6.60 -8.20 18.60
N LEU A 102 7.40 -7.75 17.62
CA LEU A 102 7.11 -7.93 16.20
C LEU A 102 7.05 -9.41 15.81
N THR A 103 7.95 -10.24 16.33
CA THR A 103 7.93 -11.69 16.10
C THR A 103 6.61 -12.30 16.60
N ILE A 104 6.21 -11.96 17.82
CA ILE A 104 4.94 -12.45 18.40
C ILE A 104 3.75 -11.98 17.55
N ALA A 105 3.64 -10.68 17.28
CA ALA A 105 2.55 -10.12 16.53
C ALA A 105 2.43 -10.70 15.12
N THR A 106 3.56 -10.83 14.41
CA THR A 106 3.60 -11.41 13.08
C THR A 106 3.20 -12.89 13.08
N SER A 107 3.65 -13.66 14.08
CA SER A 107 3.33 -15.10 14.18
C SER A 107 1.84 -15.38 14.42
N ILE A 108 1.12 -14.44 15.06
CA ILE A 108 -0.33 -14.53 15.28
C ILE A 108 -1.14 -13.75 14.25
N GLY A 109 -0.50 -13.22 13.20
CA GLY A 109 -1.16 -12.50 12.12
C GLY A 109 -1.72 -11.12 12.50
N MET A 110 -1.19 -10.48 13.55
CA MET A 110 -1.62 -9.14 13.96
C MET A 110 -0.80 -8.06 13.25
N PRO A 111 -1.44 -7.09 12.58
CA PRO A 111 -0.76 -5.93 12.04
C PRO A 111 -0.26 -5.03 13.18
N VAL A 112 1.01 -4.64 13.12
CA VAL A 112 1.67 -3.83 14.16
C VAL A 112 2.45 -2.69 13.52
N SER A 113 2.43 -1.53 14.14
CA SER A 113 3.33 -0.43 13.77
C SER A 113 4.71 -0.65 14.39
N THR A 114 5.69 -0.85 13.55
CA THR A 114 7.10 -1.04 13.95
C THR A 114 7.65 0.21 14.64
N THR A 115 7.28 1.40 14.18
CA THR A 115 7.66 2.67 14.81
C THR A 115 7.11 2.78 16.23
N HIS A 116 5.85 2.37 16.47
CA HIS A 116 5.27 2.37 17.82
C HIS A 116 6.02 1.39 18.72
N SER A 117 6.39 0.22 18.21
CA SER A 117 7.14 -0.81 18.95
C SER A 117 8.49 -0.31 19.42
N ILE A 118 9.30 0.24 18.50
CA ILE A 118 10.64 0.73 18.87
C ILE A 118 10.59 1.97 19.76
N VAL A 119 9.62 2.88 19.57
CA VAL A 119 9.42 4.05 20.43
C VAL A 119 9.04 3.60 21.84
N GLY A 120 8.07 2.69 21.97
CA GLY A 120 7.67 2.12 23.25
C GLY A 120 8.82 1.39 23.95
N GLY A 121 9.56 0.58 23.19
CA GLY A 121 10.78 -0.09 23.67
C GLY A 121 11.85 0.88 24.18
N THR A 122 12.08 1.98 23.42
CA THR A 122 13.05 3.02 23.80
C THR A 122 12.62 3.77 25.07
N ILE A 123 11.35 4.10 25.20
CA ILE A 123 10.80 4.73 26.41
C ILE A 123 10.95 3.81 27.60
N GLY A 124 10.54 2.53 27.46
CA GLY A 124 10.61 1.56 28.55
C GLY A 124 12.05 1.27 29.00
N ALA A 125 12.97 1.05 28.07
CA ALA A 125 14.37 0.85 28.36
C ALA A 125 15.01 2.11 28.97
N GLY A 126 14.64 3.29 28.48
CA GLY A 126 15.09 4.58 29.02
C GLY A 126 14.66 4.80 30.46
N ILE A 127 13.40 4.50 30.79
CA ILE A 127 12.89 4.58 32.17
C ILE A 127 13.67 3.62 33.09
N ALA A 128 13.96 2.41 32.62
CA ALA A 128 14.70 1.43 33.38
C ALA A 128 16.17 1.85 33.62
N ALA A 129 16.81 2.52 32.67
CA ALA A 129 18.20 2.94 32.72
C ALA A 129 18.42 4.26 33.49
N SER A 130 17.57 5.27 33.25
CA SER A 130 17.78 6.64 33.75
C SER A 130 16.58 7.24 34.50
N GLY A 131 15.57 6.43 34.74
CA GLY A 131 14.30 6.90 35.31
C GLY A 131 13.44 7.69 34.34
N ALA A 132 12.24 8.05 34.77
CA ALA A 132 11.30 8.83 33.93
C ALA A 132 11.82 10.21 33.53
N SER A 133 12.74 10.78 34.30
CA SER A 133 13.38 12.08 34.01
C SER A 133 14.35 12.01 32.82
N GLY A 134 14.85 10.85 32.47
CA GLY A 134 15.71 10.63 31.31
C GLY A 134 14.97 10.56 29.98
N VAL A 135 13.63 10.59 30.01
CA VAL A 135 12.78 10.61 28.81
C VAL A 135 12.28 12.03 28.51
N VAL A 136 12.38 12.44 27.25
CA VAL A 136 11.91 13.76 26.78
C VAL A 136 10.40 13.72 26.56
N TRP A 137 9.61 13.98 27.61
CA TRP A 137 8.13 13.91 27.56
C TRP A 137 7.49 15.07 26.80
N GLY A 138 8.16 16.22 26.70
CA GLY A 138 7.62 17.45 26.12
C GLY A 138 7.29 17.34 24.62
N TRP A 139 6.81 18.46 24.08
CA TRP A 139 6.45 18.53 22.66
C TRP A 139 7.64 18.35 21.69
N ALA A 140 8.84 18.61 22.16
CA ALA A 140 10.07 18.32 21.40
C ALA A 140 10.42 16.82 21.33
N GLY A 141 9.69 15.96 22.03
CA GLY A 141 9.95 14.52 22.15
C GLY A 141 8.68 13.66 22.06
N VAL A 142 8.44 12.88 23.10
CA VAL A 142 7.41 11.83 23.12
C VAL A 142 5.99 12.37 22.88
N ALA A 143 5.64 13.54 23.41
CA ALA A 143 4.30 14.10 23.22
C ALA A 143 3.97 14.34 21.74
N GLN A 144 4.91 14.86 20.94
CA GLN A 144 4.74 15.06 19.51
C GLN A 144 4.59 13.72 18.77
N ILE A 145 5.37 12.71 19.17
CA ILE A 145 5.29 11.38 18.56
C ILE A 145 3.92 10.76 18.83
N ILE A 146 3.45 10.78 20.08
CA ILE A 146 2.12 10.25 20.45
C ILE A 146 1.01 11.02 19.72
N ALA A 147 1.08 12.35 19.67
CA ALA A 147 0.10 13.15 18.93
C ALA A 147 0.03 12.77 17.45
N SER A 148 1.17 12.46 16.81
CA SER A 148 1.22 12.04 15.42
C SER A 148 0.49 10.71 15.17
N TRP A 149 0.40 9.81 16.16
CA TRP A 149 -0.31 8.54 16.06
C TRP A 149 -1.83 8.71 15.89
N PHE A 150 -2.37 9.83 16.34
CA PHE A 150 -3.78 10.18 16.16
C PHE A 150 -4.00 11.09 14.93
N ILE A 151 -3.10 12.04 14.70
CA ILE A 151 -3.23 13.00 13.60
C ILE A 151 -3.06 12.32 12.25
N ALA A 152 -2.06 11.42 12.12
CA ALA A 152 -1.74 10.78 10.83
C ALA A 152 -2.90 9.93 10.28
N PRO A 153 -3.57 9.02 11.03
CA PRO A 153 -4.71 8.26 10.52
C PRO A 153 -5.90 9.14 10.12
N VAL A 154 -6.18 10.19 10.91
CA VAL A 154 -7.28 11.12 10.60
C VAL A 154 -7.01 11.85 9.29
N LEU A 155 -5.80 12.37 9.11
CA LEU A 155 -5.40 13.06 7.89
C LEU A 155 -5.39 12.12 6.68
N ALA A 156 -4.84 10.91 6.84
CA ALA A 156 -4.83 9.89 5.80
C ALA A 156 -6.26 9.49 5.40
N GLY A 157 -7.14 9.28 6.38
CA GLY A 157 -8.55 8.99 6.15
C GLY A 157 -9.28 10.10 5.41
N ALA A 158 -9.04 11.37 5.76
CA ALA A 158 -9.62 12.52 5.08
C ALA A 158 -9.16 12.60 3.61
N ILE A 159 -7.86 12.44 3.35
CA ILE A 159 -7.31 12.43 1.99
C ILE A 159 -7.88 11.25 1.18
N ALA A 160 -7.91 10.06 1.77
CA ALA A 160 -8.47 8.87 1.13
C ALA A 160 -9.96 9.05 0.80
N ALA A 161 -10.74 9.66 1.70
CA ALA A 161 -12.15 9.97 1.47
C ALA A 161 -12.34 10.94 0.28
N VAL A 162 -11.52 11.98 0.17
CA VAL A 162 -11.56 12.91 -0.96
C VAL A 162 -11.27 12.19 -2.28
N ILE A 163 -10.20 11.39 -2.33
CA ILE A 163 -9.83 10.61 -3.53
C ILE A 163 -10.94 9.61 -3.89
N PHE A 164 -11.52 8.94 -2.89
CA PHE A 164 -12.62 8.01 -3.07
C PHE A 164 -13.87 8.71 -3.64
N LEU A 165 -14.26 9.86 -3.08
CA LEU A 165 -15.41 10.62 -3.56
C LEU A 165 -15.20 11.10 -5.01
N ILE A 166 -14.01 11.59 -5.35
CA ILE A 166 -13.67 11.94 -6.73
C ILE A 166 -13.80 10.71 -7.64
N SER A 167 -13.23 9.58 -7.24
CA SER A 167 -13.31 8.33 -8.01
C SER A 167 -14.76 7.84 -8.16
N LYS A 168 -15.54 7.91 -7.07
CA LYS A 168 -16.96 7.52 -7.07
C LYS A 168 -17.77 8.33 -8.08
N TYR A 169 -17.78 9.64 -7.94
CA TYR A 169 -18.65 10.49 -8.76
C TYR A 169 -18.11 10.73 -10.18
N CYS A 170 -16.80 10.78 -10.36
CA CYS A 170 -16.21 11.04 -11.67
C CYS A 170 -15.96 9.78 -12.51
N VAL A 171 -16.01 8.58 -11.90
CA VAL A 171 -15.72 7.32 -12.58
C VAL A 171 -16.86 6.31 -12.37
N LEU A 172 -17.09 5.88 -11.12
CA LEU A 172 -17.93 4.71 -10.83
C LEU A 172 -19.42 4.94 -11.08
N GLU A 173 -19.97 6.13 -10.79
CA GLU A 173 -21.39 6.45 -10.97
C GLU A 173 -21.75 6.93 -12.39
N ILE A 174 -20.78 6.97 -13.31
CA ILE A 174 -21.05 7.37 -14.69
C ILE A 174 -21.70 6.21 -15.43
N LYS A 175 -22.94 6.42 -15.91
CA LYS A 175 -23.73 5.42 -16.65
C LYS A 175 -23.08 4.94 -17.96
N SER A 176 -22.29 5.79 -18.63
CA SER A 176 -21.61 5.41 -19.88
C SER A 176 -20.26 4.77 -19.58
N ILE A 177 -20.11 3.48 -19.83
CA ILE A 177 -18.89 2.71 -19.63
C ILE A 177 -17.68 3.37 -20.32
N GLN A 178 -17.83 3.80 -21.58
CA GLN A 178 -16.74 4.45 -22.32
C GLN A 178 -16.28 5.76 -21.65
N ARG A 179 -17.24 6.55 -21.13
CA ARG A 179 -16.92 7.80 -20.42
C ARG A 179 -16.28 7.50 -19.06
N SER A 180 -16.79 6.50 -18.36
CA SER A 180 -16.22 6.04 -17.09
C SER A 180 -14.76 5.61 -17.25
N ILE A 181 -14.45 4.76 -18.22
CA ILE A 181 -13.08 4.30 -18.51
C ILE A 181 -12.18 5.49 -18.91
N LYS A 182 -12.66 6.39 -19.75
CA LYS A 182 -11.90 7.58 -20.14
C LYS A 182 -11.55 8.45 -18.93
N ASN A 183 -12.52 8.68 -18.06
CA ASN A 183 -12.31 9.46 -16.84
C ASN A 183 -11.38 8.75 -15.86
N ALA A 184 -11.49 7.42 -15.74
CA ALA A 184 -10.57 6.62 -14.94
C ALA A 184 -9.11 6.80 -15.40
N LEU A 185 -8.87 6.70 -16.71
CA LEU A 185 -7.54 6.91 -17.27
C LEU A 185 -7.02 8.34 -17.06
N LEU A 186 -7.87 9.36 -17.11
CA LEU A 186 -7.46 10.74 -16.81
C LEU A 186 -7.17 10.93 -15.32
N LEU A 187 -8.00 10.34 -14.43
CA LEU A 187 -7.80 10.39 -12.99
C LEU A 187 -6.48 9.73 -12.57
N VAL A 188 -6.11 8.60 -13.19
CA VAL A 188 -4.80 7.96 -12.95
C VAL A 188 -3.66 8.92 -13.26
N GLY A 189 -3.73 9.70 -14.35
CA GLY A 189 -2.71 10.71 -14.66
C GLY A 189 -2.56 11.78 -13.56
N LEU A 190 -3.68 12.25 -13.01
CA LEU A 190 -3.68 13.18 -11.89
C LEU A 190 -3.08 12.53 -10.62
N LEU A 191 -3.44 11.29 -10.33
CA LEU A 191 -2.90 10.55 -9.17
C LEU A 191 -1.39 10.30 -9.32
N VAL A 192 -0.91 10.00 -10.52
CA VAL A 192 0.52 9.87 -10.80
C VAL A 192 1.25 11.19 -10.50
N PHE A 193 0.75 12.31 -11.01
CA PHE A 193 1.30 13.63 -10.69
C PHE A 193 1.38 13.86 -9.18
N ALA A 194 0.27 13.69 -8.48
CA ALA A 194 0.18 13.92 -7.03
C ALA A 194 1.13 12.98 -6.25
N THR A 195 1.17 11.70 -6.60
CA THR A 195 2.01 10.70 -5.92
C THR A 195 3.49 11.04 -6.04
N PHE A 196 3.97 11.31 -7.26
CA PHE A 196 5.39 11.64 -7.46
C PHE A 196 5.77 12.99 -6.86
N SER A 197 4.88 13.98 -6.90
CA SER A 197 5.10 15.27 -6.22
C SER A 197 5.20 15.09 -4.71
N ILE A 198 4.30 14.32 -4.09
CA ILE A 198 4.32 14.07 -2.64
C ILE A 198 5.55 13.26 -2.23
N LEU A 199 5.92 12.23 -3.00
CA LEU A 199 7.14 11.46 -2.76
C LEU A 199 8.38 12.35 -2.80
N THR A 200 8.50 13.19 -3.81
CA THR A 200 9.62 14.14 -3.91
C THR A 200 9.63 15.12 -2.74
N MET A 201 8.47 15.65 -2.36
CA MET A 201 8.33 16.50 -1.19
C MET A 201 8.84 15.80 0.08
N LEU A 202 8.45 14.55 0.31
CA LEU A 202 8.90 13.78 1.47
C LEU A 202 10.41 13.52 1.46
N ILE A 203 10.97 13.21 0.30
CA ILE A 203 12.42 12.98 0.14
C ILE A 203 13.19 14.27 0.39
N VAL A 204 12.75 15.39 -0.16
CA VAL A 204 13.42 16.68 0.02
C VAL A 204 13.31 17.16 1.47
N TRP A 205 12.13 17.03 2.08
CA TRP A 205 11.89 17.50 3.45
C TRP A 205 12.46 16.58 4.52
N LYS A 206 12.39 15.25 4.30
CA LYS A 206 12.79 14.23 5.30
C LYS A 206 13.95 13.35 4.82
N GLY A 207 14.55 13.67 3.67
CA GLY A 207 15.57 12.85 3.05
C GLY A 207 16.90 12.81 3.81
N SER A 208 17.80 11.98 3.31
CA SER A 208 19.11 11.77 3.90
C SER A 208 19.93 13.06 3.94
N PRO A 209 20.59 13.37 5.06
CA PRO A 209 21.53 14.49 5.16
C PRO A 209 22.64 14.44 4.09
N ASN A 210 23.01 13.23 3.63
CA ASN A 210 24.04 13.03 2.61
C ASN A 210 23.65 13.57 1.22
N LEU A 211 22.35 13.82 0.98
CA LEU A 211 21.87 14.38 -0.29
C LEU A 211 21.96 15.92 -0.33
N GLU A 212 22.37 16.55 0.79
CA GLU A 212 22.51 18.00 0.93
C GLU A 212 21.29 18.82 0.48
N LEU A 213 20.11 18.19 0.48
CA LEU A 213 18.85 18.83 0.04
C LEU A 213 18.43 20.00 0.92
N ASP A 214 18.95 20.07 2.15
CA ASP A 214 18.74 21.18 3.07
C ASP A 214 19.36 22.50 2.58
N LYS A 215 20.24 22.45 1.56
CA LYS A 215 20.87 23.62 0.95
C LYS A 215 20.02 24.26 -0.15
N LEU A 216 18.97 23.58 -0.59
CA LEU A 216 18.06 24.09 -1.64
C LEU A 216 17.23 25.23 -1.11
N SER A 217 17.05 26.29 -1.90
CA SER A 217 16.11 27.34 -1.62
C SER A 217 14.66 26.82 -1.65
N GLU A 218 13.73 27.52 -1.01
CA GLU A 218 12.31 27.16 -1.03
C GLU A 218 11.76 27.10 -2.46
N THR A 219 12.22 27.97 -3.34
CA THR A 219 11.81 28.01 -4.75
C THR A 219 12.33 26.80 -5.52
N GLU A 220 13.60 26.43 -5.33
CA GLU A 220 14.18 25.23 -5.97
C GLU A 220 13.49 23.94 -5.49
N THR A 221 13.20 23.89 -4.20
CA THR A 221 12.44 22.78 -3.59
C THR A 221 11.04 22.67 -4.20
N ALA A 222 10.30 23.77 -4.24
CA ALA A 222 8.95 23.78 -4.82
C ALA A 222 8.97 23.40 -6.32
N LEU A 223 9.92 23.96 -7.06
CA LEU A 223 10.09 23.65 -8.48
C LEU A 223 10.44 22.18 -8.69
N GLY A 224 11.36 21.61 -7.91
CA GLY A 224 11.73 20.19 -7.97
C GLY A 224 10.55 19.27 -7.73
N ILE A 225 9.71 19.57 -6.73
CA ILE A 225 8.50 18.81 -6.40
C ILE A 225 7.52 18.81 -7.58
N VAL A 226 7.20 19.99 -8.11
CA VAL A 226 6.25 20.12 -9.22
C VAL A 226 6.80 19.49 -10.50
N LEU A 227 8.07 19.71 -10.78
CA LEU A 227 8.72 19.20 -12.00
C LEU A 227 8.76 17.66 -12.00
N THR A 228 9.08 17.03 -10.88
CA THR A 228 9.10 15.56 -10.78
C THR A 228 7.72 14.97 -11.03
N GLY A 229 6.67 15.54 -10.43
CA GLY A 229 5.28 15.15 -10.70
C GLY A 229 4.89 15.37 -12.15
N ALA A 230 5.27 16.51 -12.73
CA ALA A 230 5.00 16.83 -14.13
C ALA A 230 5.68 15.85 -15.10
N VAL A 231 6.96 15.52 -14.87
CA VAL A 231 7.68 14.52 -15.68
C VAL A 231 7.02 13.15 -15.61
N ALA A 232 6.66 12.68 -14.39
CA ALA A 232 5.96 11.41 -14.23
C ALA A 232 4.59 11.42 -14.95
N CYS A 233 3.86 12.52 -14.85
CA CYS A 233 2.59 12.71 -15.54
C CYS A 233 2.75 12.71 -17.07
N VAL A 234 3.78 13.36 -17.59
CA VAL A 234 4.10 13.35 -19.03
C VAL A 234 4.44 11.93 -19.48
N ILE A 235 5.27 11.21 -18.73
CA ILE A 235 5.59 9.80 -19.05
C ILE A 235 4.30 8.97 -19.09
N TYR A 236 3.39 9.15 -18.13
CA TYR A 236 2.11 8.46 -18.12
C TYR A 236 1.29 8.79 -19.38
N PHE A 237 1.11 10.05 -19.73
CA PHE A 237 0.32 10.45 -20.89
C PHE A 237 0.98 10.08 -22.23
N VAL A 238 2.31 10.02 -22.30
CA VAL A 238 3.03 9.66 -23.53
C VAL A 238 2.98 8.14 -23.78
N PHE A 239 3.18 7.31 -22.75
CA PHE A 239 3.35 5.87 -22.90
C PHE A 239 2.14 5.06 -22.46
N PHE A 240 1.65 5.30 -21.24
CA PHE A 240 0.64 4.46 -20.59
C PHE A 240 -0.78 4.79 -21.03
N TYR A 241 -1.15 6.05 -21.05
CA TYR A 241 -2.49 6.49 -21.41
C TYR A 241 -2.93 6.03 -22.82
N PRO A 242 -2.14 6.24 -23.90
CA PRO A 242 -2.53 5.80 -25.24
C PRO A 242 -2.58 4.27 -25.36
N PHE A 243 -1.67 3.57 -24.66
CA PHE A 243 -1.68 2.11 -24.59
C PHE A 243 -2.97 1.58 -23.93
N TYR A 244 -3.30 2.05 -22.72
CA TYR A 244 -4.49 1.59 -22.00
C TYR A 244 -5.78 2.04 -22.71
N ARG A 245 -5.82 3.25 -23.25
CA ARG A 245 -6.94 3.72 -24.07
C ARG A 245 -7.19 2.77 -25.24
N ARG A 246 -6.15 2.39 -25.97
CA ARG A 246 -6.27 1.48 -27.10
C ARG A 246 -6.66 0.08 -26.65
N LYS A 247 -6.03 -0.45 -25.63
CA LYS A 247 -6.29 -1.79 -25.13
C LYS A 247 -7.70 -1.95 -24.56
N ILE A 248 -8.18 -0.97 -23.78
CA ILE A 248 -9.44 -1.11 -23.04
C ILE A 248 -10.61 -0.45 -23.79
N LEU A 249 -10.48 0.80 -24.28
CA LEU A 249 -11.56 1.52 -24.95
C LEU A 249 -11.79 1.06 -26.39
N ASN A 250 -10.72 0.66 -27.08
CA ASN A 250 -10.79 0.17 -28.47
C ASN A 250 -10.70 -1.35 -28.55
N GLU A 251 -10.66 -2.05 -27.41
CA GLU A 251 -10.67 -3.50 -27.28
C GLU A 251 -9.56 -4.20 -28.08
N ASP A 252 -8.37 -3.56 -28.18
CA ASP A 252 -7.23 -4.12 -28.91
C ASP A 252 -6.55 -5.23 -28.09
N TRP A 253 -7.05 -6.45 -28.24
CA TRP A 253 -6.58 -7.64 -27.56
C TRP A 253 -5.18 -8.09 -27.99
N THR A 254 -4.69 -7.62 -29.13
CA THR A 254 -3.37 -7.99 -29.68
C THR A 254 -2.21 -7.35 -28.94
N LEU A 255 -2.49 -6.33 -28.10
CA LEU A 255 -1.46 -5.58 -27.38
C LEU A 255 -0.90 -6.35 -26.18
N THR A 256 0.41 -6.48 -26.15
CA THR A 256 1.18 -7.02 -25.01
C THR A 256 1.68 -5.91 -24.09
N LEU A 257 2.14 -6.22 -22.87
CA LEU A 257 2.69 -5.23 -21.94
C LEU A 257 3.93 -4.49 -22.51
N LEU A 258 4.71 -5.14 -23.36
CA LEU A 258 5.88 -4.50 -24.00
C LEU A 258 5.48 -3.39 -25.00
N ASP A 259 4.25 -3.43 -25.50
CA ASP A 259 3.74 -2.42 -26.42
C ASP A 259 3.47 -1.07 -25.72
N ILE A 260 3.58 -0.99 -24.39
CA ILE A 260 3.58 0.29 -23.65
C ILE A 260 4.65 1.25 -24.20
N PHE A 261 5.83 0.73 -24.52
CA PHE A 261 6.91 1.55 -25.06
C PHE A 261 6.60 2.13 -26.46
N ARG A 262 5.61 1.57 -27.16
CA ARG A 262 5.08 2.09 -28.43
C ARG A 262 3.92 3.09 -28.23
N GLY A 263 3.60 3.44 -26.97
CA GLY A 263 2.51 4.34 -26.61
C GLY A 263 2.34 5.55 -27.52
N PRO A 264 3.42 6.33 -27.80
CA PRO A 264 3.32 7.52 -28.68
C PRO A 264 2.73 7.23 -30.05
N THR A 265 2.99 6.04 -30.61
CA THR A 265 2.46 5.67 -31.94
C THR A 265 0.96 5.45 -31.95
N TYR A 266 0.36 5.10 -30.81
CA TYR A 266 -1.08 4.82 -30.69
C TYR A 266 -1.97 6.06 -30.73
N TYR A 267 -1.43 7.24 -30.61
CA TYR A 267 -2.17 8.48 -30.86
C TYR A 267 -2.53 8.65 -32.33
N PHE A 268 -1.70 8.11 -33.23
CA PHE A 268 -1.80 8.31 -34.68
C PHE A 268 -2.22 7.05 -35.44
N LYS A 269 -2.16 5.87 -34.80
CA LYS A 269 -2.43 4.60 -35.45
C LYS A 269 -3.95 4.37 -35.52
N PRO A 270 -4.51 4.13 -36.74
CA PRO A 270 -5.94 3.87 -36.90
C PRO A 270 -6.37 2.61 -36.14
N THR A 271 -7.64 2.58 -35.71
CA THR A 271 -8.25 1.47 -34.95
C THR A 271 -8.98 0.48 -35.85
N ASP A 272 -9.12 0.80 -37.13
CA ASP A 272 -9.97 0.05 -38.10
C ASP A 272 -9.42 -1.34 -38.45
N ASN A 273 -8.17 -1.64 -38.08
CA ASN A 273 -7.46 -2.89 -38.42
C ASN A 273 -7.28 -3.80 -37.18
N ILE A 274 -8.12 -3.68 -36.15
CA ILE A 274 -8.06 -4.60 -35.01
C ILE A 274 -8.78 -5.89 -35.41
N PRO A 275 -8.10 -7.07 -35.39
CA PRO A 275 -8.75 -8.34 -35.70
C PRO A 275 -9.91 -8.62 -34.75
N ALA A 276 -10.93 -9.32 -35.23
CA ALA A 276 -12.01 -9.79 -34.37
C ALA A 276 -11.46 -10.61 -33.22
N MET A 277 -12.00 -10.40 -32.02
CA MET A 277 -11.57 -11.13 -30.83
C MET A 277 -11.89 -12.63 -30.98
N PRO A 278 -10.95 -13.54 -30.72
CA PRO A 278 -11.23 -14.97 -30.75
C PRO A 278 -12.31 -15.35 -29.73
N GLU A 279 -13.15 -16.32 -30.10
CA GLU A 279 -14.16 -16.87 -29.17
C GLU A 279 -13.50 -17.35 -27.88
N GLY A 280 -14.06 -16.96 -26.73
CA GLY A 280 -13.52 -17.30 -25.40
C GLY A 280 -12.35 -16.44 -24.91
N HIS A 281 -11.86 -15.48 -25.71
CA HIS A 281 -10.83 -14.56 -25.24
C HIS A 281 -11.46 -13.42 -24.42
N GLN A 282 -10.94 -13.19 -23.21
CA GLN A 282 -11.37 -12.08 -22.35
C GLN A 282 -10.24 -11.06 -22.23
N LEU A 283 -10.51 -9.80 -22.53
CA LEU A 283 -9.56 -8.69 -22.35
C LEU A 283 -9.22 -8.44 -20.89
N THR A 284 -10.22 -8.64 -20.03
CA THR A 284 -10.12 -8.51 -18.58
C THR A 284 -10.87 -9.67 -17.94
N ILE A 285 -10.31 -10.24 -16.91
CA ILE A 285 -10.98 -11.29 -16.14
C ILE A 285 -12.01 -10.61 -15.23
N ASP A 286 -13.30 -10.89 -15.43
CA ASP A 286 -14.34 -10.45 -14.52
C ASP A 286 -14.42 -11.37 -13.31
N TYR A 287 -13.78 -10.96 -12.22
CA TYR A 287 -13.77 -11.72 -10.98
C TYR A 287 -15.09 -11.67 -10.21
N TYR A 288 -16.06 -10.87 -10.65
CA TYR A 288 -17.36 -10.66 -10.00
C TYR A 288 -18.55 -11.15 -10.83
N GLU A 289 -18.28 -11.79 -11.96
CA GLU A 289 -19.33 -12.28 -12.88
C GLU A 289 -20.42 -13.09 -12.15
N GLY A 290 -20.00 -14.05 -11.32
CA GLY A 290 -20.95 -14.85 -10.55
C GLY A 290 -21.69 -14.11 -9.41
N ARG A 291 -21.17 -12.98 -8.95
CA ARG A 291 -21.82 -12.17 -7.89
C ARG A 291 -22.84 -11.20 -8.44
N ARG A 292 -22.65 -10.68 -9.65
CA ARG A 292 -23.62 -9.80 -10.33
C ARG A 292 -24.93 -10.54 -10.61
N PHE A 293 -24.87 -11.82 -10.98
CA PHE A 293 -26.06 -12.62 -11.18
C PHE A 293 -26.96 -12.71 -9.94
N VAL A 294 -26.37 -12.73 -8.74
CA VAL A 294 -27.15 -12.78 -7.49
C VAL A 294 -27.80 -11.43 -7.18
N GLU A 295 -27.12 -10.31 -7.48
CA GLU A 295 -27.68 -8.96 -7.29
C GLU A 295 -28.76 -8.63 -8.33
N GLU A 296 -28.58 -9.01 -9.61
CA GLU A 296 -29.57 -8.79 -10.66
C GLU A 296 -30.86 -9.58 -10.40
N VAL A 297 -30.74 -10.84 -9.97
CA VAL A 297 -31.92 -11.65 -9.58
C VAL A 297 -32.62 -11.06 -8.35
N GLY A 298 -31.86 -10.53 -7.39
CA GLY A 298 -32.44 -9.85 -6.21
C GLY A 298 -33.13 -8.54 -6.57
N ALA A 299 -32.60 -7.77 -7.53
CA ALA A 299 -33.15 -6.50 -7.97
C ALA A 299 -34.43 -6.70 -8.81
N GLU A 300 -34.49 -7.72 -9.68
CA GLU A 300 -35.68 -8.09 -10.43
C GLU A 300 -36.81 -8.58 -9.48
N ASP A 301 -36.48 -9.35 -8.45
CA ASP A 301 -37.46 -9.80 -7.46
C ASP A 301 -38.01 -8.63 -6.62
N GLU A 302 -37.18 -7.63 -6.26
CA GLU A 302 -37.64 -6.42 -5.58
C GLU A 302 -38.53 -5.52 -6.46
N GLU A 303 -38.24 -5.44 -7.75
CA GLU A 303 -39.05 -4.64 -8.69
C GLU A 303 -40.42 -5.30 -8.95
N ASN A 304 -40.47 -6.63 -9.02
CA ASN A 304 -41.70 -7.41 -9.14
C ASN A 304 -42.57 -7.35 -7.86
N ILE A 305 -41.94 -7.32 -6.67
CA ILE A 305 -42.65 -7.12 -5.40
C ILE A 305 -43.27 -5.72 -5.33
N LYS A 306 -42.59 -4.70 -5.82
CA LYS A 306 -43.10 -3.32 -5.90
C LYS A 306 -44.21 -3.13 -6.92
N ALA A 307 -44.24 -3.95 -7.99
CA ALA A 307 -45.26 -3.93 -9.02
C ALA A 307 -46.57 -4.65 -8.63
N GLY A 308 -46.66 -5.29 -7.49
CA GLY A 308 -47.88 -5.87 -6.92
C GLY A 308 -48.35 -7.18 -7.55
N ASP A 309 -47.50 -7.84 -8.35
CA ASP A 309 -47.84 -9.10 -9.04
C ASP A 309 -47.36 -10.32 -8.23
N ILE A 310 -48.06 -10.56 -7.07
CA ILE A 310 -47.67 -11.59 -6.10
C ILE A 310 -48.03 -13.02 -6.59
N SER A 311 -48.86 -13.16 -7.64
CA SER A 311 -49.37 -14.46 -8.10
C SER A 311 -48.38 -15.25 -8.96
N THR A 312 -47.41 -14.62 -9.58
CA THR A 312 -46.43 -15.25 -10.49
C THR A 312 -45.12 -15.67 -9.80
N ILE A 313 -44.84 -15.13 -8.63
CA ILE A 313 -43.56 -15.32 -7.90
C ILE A 313 -43.50 -16.71 -7.22
N SER A 314 -44.63 -17.34 -6.90
CA SER A 314 -44.62 -18.56 -6.08
C SER A 314 -44.19 -19.83 -6.82
N THR A 315 -44.25 -19.86 -8.16
CA THR A 315 -43.96 -21.07 -8.92
C THR A 315 -42.64 -20.99 -9.68
N GLN A 316 -42.30 -19.85 -10.29
CA GLN A 316 -41.06 -19.69 -11.03
C GLN A 316 -39.84 -19.41 -10.14
N GLY A 317 -40.03 -18.71 -9.02
CA GLY A 317 -38.93 -18.40 -8.08
C GLY A 317 -38.38 -19.62 -7.32
N LYS A 318 -39.25 -20.65 -7.13
CA LYS A 318 -38.83 -21.88 -6.44
C LYS A 318 -37.98 -22.78 -7.32
N ASP A 319 -38.39 -22.95 -8.58
CA ASP A 319 -37.65 -23.78 -9.55
C ASP A 319 -36.32 -23.13 -9.94
N ARG A 320 -36.28 -21.81 -10.11
CA ARG A 320 -35.03 -21.06 -10.34
C ARG A 320 -34.08 -21.08 -9.15
N LYS A 321 -34.59 -20.98 -7.92
CA LYS A 321 -33.75 -21.09 -6.73
C LYS A 321 -33.14 -22.48 -6.59
N GLU A 322 -33.90 -23.52 -6.85
CA GLU A 322 -33.38 -24.90 -6.82
C GLU A 322 -32.34 -25.13 -7.92
N GLU A 323 -32.57 -24.63 -9.14
CA GLU A 323 -31.61 -24.70 -10.25
C GLU A 323 -30.34 -23.90 -10.00
N THR A 324 -30.47 -22.71 -9.37
CA THR A 324 -29.33 -21.85 -8.99
C THR A 324 -28.55 -22.45 -7.83
N ILE A 325 -29.23 -23.02 -6.83
CA ILE A 325 -28.59 -23.74 -5.70
C ILE A 325 -27.88 -25.01 -6.23
N GLN A 326 -28.48 -25.78 -7.13
CA GLN A 326 -27.82 -26.92 -7.77
C GLN A 326 -26.60 -26.51 -8.59
N LYS A 327 -26.66 -25.41 -9.33
CA LYS A 327 -25.48 -24.88 -10.05
C LYS A 327 -24.38 -24.36 -9.11
N ILE A 328 -24.76 -23.74 -7.99
CA ILE A 328 -23.80 -23.31 -6.97
C ILE A 328 -23.15 -24.50 -6.26
N ASP A 329 -23.92 -25.57 -5.99
CA ASP A 329 -23.38 -26.80 -5.40
C ASP A 329 -22.51 -27.60 -6.39
N ILE A 330 -22.83 -27.59 -7.68
CA ILE A 330 -21.98 -28.18 -8.73
C ILE A 330 -20.66 -27.41 -8.86
N VAL A 331 -20.72 -26.06 -8.84
CA VAL A 331 -19.51 -25.22 -8.86
C VAL A 331 -18.67 -25.37 -7.59
N LYS A 332 -19.29 -25.65 -6.43
CA LYS A 332 -18.57 -25.96 -5.18
C LYS A 332 -17.95 -27.36 -5.18
N THR A 333 -18.55 -28.32 -5.85
CA THR A 333 -18.02 -29.69 -5.97
C THR A 333 -16.95 -29.83 -7.05
N GLU A 334 -16.93 -28.95 -8.06
CA GLU A 334 -15.86 -28.90 -9.06
C GLU A 334 -14.70 -27.96 -8.68
N SER A 335 -14.82 -27.16 -7.61
CA SER A 335 -13.77 -26.28 -7.14
C SER A 335 -12.78 -27.03 -6.25
N VAL A 336 -11.64 -27.37 -6.83
CA VAL A 336 -10.32 -27.65 -6.22
C VAL A 336 -10.33 -28.61 -5.01
N PRO A 337 -9.59 -29.72 -5.06
CA PRO A 337 -9.39 -30.61 -3.93
C PRO A 337 -8.85 -29.86 -2.72
N GLU A 338 -9.34 -30.20 -1.52
CA GLU A 338 -8.94 -29.58 -0.24
C GLU A 338 -7.43 -29.60 0.03
N GLU A 339 -6.68 -30.48 -0.61
CA GLU A 339 -5.21 -30.56 -0.56
C GLU A 339 -4.50 -29.33 -1.16
N GLU A 340 -5.09 -28.65 -2.16
CA GLU A 340 -4.50 -27.45 -2.74
C GLU A 340 -4.80 -26.16 -1.94
N MET A 341 -5.81 -26.16 -1.09
CA MET A 341 -6.12 -25.01 -0.21
C MET A 341 -5.18 -24.94 1.00
N SER A 342 -4.72 -26.09 1.51
CA SER A 342 -3.82 -26.17 2.67
C SER A 342 -2.41 -25.63 2.37
N THR A 343 -1.98 -25.70 1.11
CA THR A 343 -0.65 -25.18 0.67
C THR A 343 -0.65 -23.70 0.26
N ARG A 344 -1.82 -23.03 0.23
CA ARG A 344 -1.93 -21.61 -0.12
C ARG A 344 -2.11 -20.68 1.09
N GLN A 345 -2.06 -21.21 2.30
CA GLN A 345 -2.16 -20.44 3.56
C GLN A 345 -0.80 -20.09 4.18
N TYR A 346 0.31 -20.24 3.44
CA TYR A 346 1.63 -19.78 3.90
C TYR A 346 2.28 -18.86 2.89
#